data_146405cc07eff9777c8f9fc80296f101
#
_entry.id   146405cc07eff9777c8f9fc80296f101
#
_cell.length_a   1.000
_cell.length_b   1.000
_cell.length_c   1.000
_cell.angle_alpha   90.00
_cell.angle_beta   90.00
_cell.angle_gamma   90.00
#
_symmetry.space_group_name_H-M   'P 1'
#
loop_
_entity.id
_entity.type
_entity.pdbx_description
1 polymer ?
#
loop_
_entity_poly.entity_id
_entity_poly.type
_entity_poly.pdbx_seq_one_letter_code
_entity_poly.pdbx_strand_id
1 'polypeptide(L)'
;MNYIQNLILDNYDLTTEKLEGILSAACPKNIDFADLYFQYINSEGWQLEDGIVKSGSSNIDSGVGIRSVAGDKSGFAYSNNFNYENLISAAKTSKCIVKSGQSRKIQLGVTQDIRKLYEPVSPLDFIKDDIKVKFLKDIDKYIRDKDDRVEQVILS
;
A
#
# COMPACT_ATOMS: atom_id res chain seq x y z
N MET A 1 -8.15 4.99 17.71
CA MET A 1 -7.33 3.94 17.04
C MET A 1 -7.19 4.34 15.58
N ASN A 2 -5.99 4.29 15.05
CA ASN A 2 -5.76 4.74 13.66
C ASN A 2 -6.23 3.62 12.71
N TYR A 3 -7.16 3.88 11.80
CA TYR A 3 -7.69 2.92 10.82
C TYR A 3 -6.57 2.15 10.08
N ILE A 4 -5.52 2.87 9.66
CA ILE A 4 -4.37 2.30 8.94
C ILE A 4 -3.56 1.35 9.84
N GLN A 5 -3.39 1.68 11.11
CA GLN A 5 -2.68 0.83 12.07
C GLN A 5 -3.42 -0.51 12.24
N ASN A 6 -4.73 -0.47 12.43
CA ASN A 6 -5.55 -1.68 12.52
C ASN A 6 -5.45 -2.52 11.25
N LEU A 7 -5.58 -1.87 10.08
CA LEU A 7 -5.57 -2.54 8.78
C LEU A 7 -4.26 -3.28 8.50
N ILE A 8 -3.12 -2.68 8.86
CA ILE A 8 -1.78 -3.16 8.49
C ILE A 8 -1.10 -3.92 9.62
N LEU A 9 -1.25 -3.48 10.87
CA LEU A 9 -0.50 -4.05 12.00
C LEU A 9 -1.36 -4.97 12.86
N ASP A 10 -2.49 -4.47 13.37
CA ASP A 10 -3.29 -5.19 14.36
C ASP A 10 -3.91 -6.47 13.78
N ASN A 11 -4.37 -6.43 12.52
CA ASN A 11 -4.93 -7.62 11.85
C ASN A 11 -3.93 -8.76 11.67
N TYR A 12 -2.62 -8.47 11.70
CA TYR A 12 -1.54 -9.45 11.53
C TYR A 12 -0.74 -9.66 12.81
N ASP A 13 -1.22 -9.12 13.94
CA ASP A 13 -0.55 -9.21 15.24
C ASP A 13 0.92 -8.75 15.18
N LEU A 14 1.18 -7.69 14.40
CA LEU A 14 2.49 -7.08 14.27
C LEU A 14 2.72 -6.06 15.39
N THR A 15 3.03 -6.57 16.56
CA THR A 15 3.34 -5.74 17.74
C THR A 15 4.67 -4.99 17.57
N THR A 16 4.90 -3.99 18.41
CA THR A 16 6.16 -3.23 18.43
C THR A 16 7.36 -4.16 18.57
N GLU A 17 7.28 -5.17 19.44
CA GLU A 17 8.37 -6.15 19.67
C GLU A 17 8.65 -6.98 18.40
N LYS A 18 7.60 -7.35 17.66
CA LYS A 18 7.75 -8.09 16.39
C LYS A 18 8.38 -7.20 15.31
N LEU A 19 7.97 -5.93 15.20
CA LEU A 19 8.58 -4.99 14.27
C LEU A 19 10.05 -4.73 14.59
N GLU A 20 10.40 -4.57 15.86
CA GLU A 20 11.79 -4.48 16.32
C GLU A 20 12.60 -5.75 16.02
N GLY A 21 11.98 -6.93 16.14
CA GLY A 21 12.57 -8.21 15.76
C GLY A 21 12.89 -8.27 14.27
N ILE A 22 11.98 -7.84 13.42
CA ILE A 22 12.16 -7.79 11.94
C ILE A 22 13.28 -6.81 11.58
N LEU A 23 13.25 -5.59 12.14
CA LEU A 23 14.30 -4.60 11.92
C LEU A 23 15.67 -5.08 12.42
N SER A 24 15.72 -5.74 13.57
CA SER A 24 16.95 -6.30 14.10
C SER A 24 17.52 -7.40 13.19
N ALA A 25 16.65 -8.16 12.51
CA ALA A 25 17.06 -9.16 11.53
C ALA A 25 17.60 -8.53 10.24
N ALA A 26 17.05 -7.38 9.82
CA ALA A 26 17.47 -6.62 8.64
C ALA A 26 18.74 -5.79 8.89
N CYS A 27 19.00 -5.37 10.13
CA CYS A 27 20.05 -4.45 10.52
C CYS A 27 21.04 -5.05 11.54
N PRO A 28 21.86 -6.03 11.15
CA PRO A 28 22.99 -6.47 11.97
C PRO A 28 24.03 -5.34 12.13
N LYS A 29 25.04 -5.52 13.01
CA LYS A 29 26.00 -4.47 13.44
C LYS A 29 26.71 -3.67 12.35
N ASN A 30 26.77 -4.20 11.15
CA ASN A 30 27.43 -3.57 9.98
C ASN A 30 26.47 -2.92 8.98
N ILE A 31 25.19 -2.90 9.29
CA ILE A 31 24.18 -2.18 8.55
C ILE A 31 24.02 -0.81 9.20
N ASP A 32 24.11 0.25 8.42
CA ASP A 32 24.01 1.62 8.92
C ASP A 32 22.56 2.00 9.17
N PHE A 33 21.65 1.46 8.35
CA PHE A 33 20.23 1.78 8.39
C PHE A 33 19.37 0.62 7.86
N ALA A 34 18.21 0.42 8.47
CA ALA A 34 17.16 -0.44 7.91
C ALA A 34 15.79 0.18 8.14
N ASP A 35 14.91 -0.01 7.20
CA ASP A 35 13.52 0.41 7.28
C ASP A 35 12.54 -0.65 6.78
N LEU A 36 11.31 -0.52 7.25
CA LEU A 36 10.15 -1.28 6.82
C LEU A 36 9.17 -0.29 6.18
N TYR A 37 8.81 -0.55 4.94
CA TYR A 37 7.81 0.22 4.21
C TYR A 37 6.57 -0.63 3.99
N PHE A 38 5.48 -0.28 4.65
CA PHE A 38 4.19 -0.93 4.50
C PHE A 38 3.37 -0.19 3.45
N GLN A 39 2.78 -0.93 2.54
CA GLN A 39 1.91 -0.39 1.51
C GLN A 39 0.59 -1.16 1.47
N TYR A 40 -0.50 -0.43 1.33
CA TYR A 40 -1.82 -0.96 1.09
C TYR A 40 -2.53 -0.04 0.09
N ILE A 41 -2.88 -0.59 -1.06
CA ILE A 41 -3.56 0.12 -2.13
C ILE A 41 -4.89 -0.57 -2.36
N ASN A 42 -5.98 0.19 -2.28
CA ASN A 42 -7.29 -0.22 -2.73
C ASN A 42 -7.67 0.66 -3.92
N SER A 43 -7.94 0.04 -5.06
CA SER A 43 -8.26 0.71 -6.30
C SER A 43 -9.56 0.17 -6.88
N GLU A 44 -10.31 1.05 -7.50
CA GLU A 44 -11.57 0.75 -8.17
C GLU A 44 -11.56 1.38 -9.55
N GLY A 45 -12.10 0.66 -10.54
CA GLY A 45 -12.23 1.16 -11.89
C GLY A 45 -13.59 0.79 -12.48
N TRP A 46 -14.15 1.72 -13.24
CA TRP A 46 -15.42 1.55 -13.94
C TRP A 46 -15.26 1.93 -15.39
N GLN A 47 -15.88 1.17 -16.29
CA GLN A 47 -15.91 1.48 -17.72
C GLN A 47 -17.35 1.42 -18.24
N LEU A 48 -17.74 2.47 -18.92
CA LEU A 48 -19.03 2.56 -19.61
C LEU A 48 -18.77 2.86 -21.09
N GLU A 49 -19.50 2.19 -21.96
CA GLU A 49 -19.51 2.44 -23.39
C GLU A 49 -20.95 2.47 -23.86
N ASP A 50 -21.32 3.57 -24.53
CA ASP A 50 -22.65 3.80 -25.09
C ASP A 50 -23.79 3.52 -24.10
N GLY A 51 -23.69 4.10 -22.91
CA GLY A 51 -24.69 3.98 -21.84
C GLY A 51 -24.70 2.60 -21.12
N ILE A 52 -23.85 1.65 -21.53
CA ILE A 52 -23.77 0.31 -20.98
C ILE A 52 -22.48 0.15 -20.17
N VAL A 53 -22.58 -0.26 -18.90
CA VAL A 53 -21.41 -0.63 -18.10
C VAL A 53 -20.79 -1.90 -18.66
N LYS A 54 -19.55 -1.80 -19.10
CA LYS A 54 -18.78 -2.93 -19.66
C LYS A 54 -17.99 -3.66 -18.59
N SER A 55 -17.43 -2.91 -17.63
CA SER A 55 -16.67 -3.50 -16.54
C SER A 55 -16.73 -2.64 -15.27
N GLY A 56 -16.70 -3.32 -14.15
CA GLY A 56 -16.36 -2.79 -12.83
C GLY A 56 -15.24 -3.66 -12.26
N SER A 57 -14.20 -3.05 -11.73
CA SER A 57 -13.07 -3.77 -11.12
C SER A 57 -12.77 -3.20 -9.75
N SER A 58 -12.42 -4.09 -8.82
CA SER A 58 -11.87 -3.73 -7.52
C SER A 58 -10.61 -4.53 -7.31
N ASN A 59 -9.52 -3.88 -6.91
CA ASN A 59 -8.24 -4.50 -6.68
C ASN A 59 -7.62 -4.01 -5.38
N ILE A 60 -7.13 -4.96 -4.58
CA ILE A 60 -6.37 -4.68 -3.36
C ILE A 60 -4.96 -5.21 -3.59
N ASP A 61 -3.97 -4.31 -3.47
CA ASP A 61 -2.55 -4.63 -3.49
C ASP A 61 -1.92 -4.20 -2.17
N SER A 62 -1.18 -5.13 -1.54
CA SER A 62 -0.57 -4.86 -0.24
C SER A 62 0.75 -5.61 -0.09
N GLY A 63 1.68 -5.01 0.65
CA GLY A 63 2.96 -5.64 0.90
C GLY A 63 3.86 -4.84 1.83
N VAL A 64 4.98 -5.46 2.15
CA VAL A 64 6.03 -4.88 2.98
C VAL A 64 7.35 -4.93 2.24
N GLY A 65 7.96 -3.78 2.02
CA GLY A 65 9.34 -3.65 1.58
C GLY A 65 10.28 -3.55 2.79
N ILE A 66 11.36 -4.31 2.77
CA ILE A 66 12.40 -4.29 3.80
C ILE A 66 13.71 -3.91 3.14
N ARG A 67 14.29 -2.81 3.58
CA ARG A 67 15.53 -2.30 3.05
C ARG A 67 16.61 -2.29 4.13
N SER A 68 17.82 -2.71 3.74
CA SER A 68 19.04 -2.66 4.55
C SER A 68 20.11 -1.88 3.79
N VAL A 69 20.77 -0.92 4.43
CA VAL A 69 21.77 -0.06 3.81
C VAL A 69 23.08 -0.12 4.61
N ALA A 70 24.20 -0.27 3.91
CA ALA A 70 25.54 -0.15 4.48
C ALA A 70 26.49 0.51 3.48
N GLY A 71 26.99 1.71 3.80
CA GLY A 71 27.75 2.55 2.86
C GLY A 71 26.93 2.80 1.59
N ASP A 72 27.52 2.49 0.45
CA ASP A 72 26.90 2.66 -0.88
C ASP A 72 26.03 1.47 -1.30
N LYS A 73 25.90 0.43 -0.46
CA LYS A 73 25.16 -0.78 -0.80
C LYS A 73 23.78 -0.76 -0.18
N SER A 74 22.77 -1.11 -0.96
CA SER A 74 21.40 -1.28 -0.51
C SER A 74 20.89 -2.66 -0.87
N GLY A 75 20.38 -3.38 0.12
CA GLY A 75 19.66 -4.63 -0.05
C GLY A 75 18.18 -4.39 0.14
N PHE A 76 17.37 -4.93 -0.75
CA PHE A 76 15.92 -4.82 -0.69
C PHE A 76 15.27 -6.20 -0.84
N ALA A 77 14.27 -6.46 -0.03
CA ALA A 77 13.39 -7.62 -0.15
C ALA A 77 11.95 -7.19 0.04
N TYR A 78 11.05 -7.93 -0.57
CA TYR A 78 9.62 -7.66 -0.56
C TYR A 78 8.83 -8.89 -0.12
N SER A 79 7.72 -8.69 0.58
CA SER A 79 6.74 -9.72 0.90
C SER A 79 5.34 -9.16 0.76
N ASN A 80 4.46 -9.89 0.06
CA ASN A 80 3.02 -9.63 0.03
C ASN A 80 2.26 -10.30 1.20
N ASN A 81 2.98 -11.03 2.05
CA ASN A 81 2.43 -11.67 3.21
C ASN A 81 2.96 -11.01 4.48
N PHE A 82 2.05 -10.54 5.33
CA PHE A 82 2.35 -9.80 6.56
C PHE A 82 2.66 -10.71 7.76
N ASN A 83 2.67 -12.05 7.59
CA ASN A 83 3.04 -12.96 8.66
C ASN A 83 4.47 -12.71 9.13
N TYR A 84 4.67 -12.71 10.46
CA TYR A 84 5.97 -12.43 11.08
C TYR A 84 7.12 -13.26 10.51
N GLU A 85 6.91 -14.57 10.27
CA GLU A 85 7.94 -15.47 9.72
C GLU A 85 8.38 -15.08 8.31
N ASN A 86 7.42 -14.67 7.45
CA ASN A 86 7.70 -14.21 6.10
C ASN A 86 8.48 -12.89 6.12
N LEU A 87 8.13 -11.98 7.03
CA LEU A 87 8.84 -10.71 7.19
C LEU A 87 10.26 -10.92 7.74
N ILE A 88 10.46 -11.84 8.68
CA ILE A 88 11.80 -12.24 9.14
C ILE A 88 12.63 -12.86 8.01
N SER A 89 12.02 -13.68 7.16
CA SER A 89 12.71 -14.25 5.98
C SER A 89 13.13 -13.17 4.99
N ALA A 90 12.24 -12.23 4.67
CA ALA A 90 12.53 -11.08 3.81
C ALA A 90 13.62 -10.18 4.41
N ALA A 91 13.60 -9.93 5.73
CA ALA A 91 14.63 -9.18 6.44
C ALA A 91 16.02 -9.86 6.34
N LYS A 92 16.07 -11.18 6.49
CA LYS A 92 17.31 -11.93 6.29
C LYS A 92 17.79 -11.87 4.85
N THR A 93 16.90 -11.83 3.88
CA THR A 93 17.25 -11.72 2.45
C THR A 93 17.82 -10.33 2.12
N SER A 94 17.17 -9.25 2.58
CA SER A 94 17.67 -7.89 2.35
C SER A 94 19.10 -7.69 2.89
N LYS A 95 19.39 -8.25 4.07
CA LYS A 95 20.73 -8.21 4.68
C LYS A 95 21.76 -9.05 3.94
N CYS A 96 21.39 -10.15 3.29
CA CYS A 96 22.34 -11.00 2.55
C CYS A 96 23.00 -10.27 1.38
N ILE A 97 22.34 -9.26 0.83
CA ILE A 97 22.86 -8.43 -0.25
C ILE A 97 24.00 -7.53 0.26
N VAL A 98 24.01 -7.22 1.55
CA VAL A 98 24.98 -6.35 2.21
C VAL A 98 25.87 -7.17 3.15
N LYS A 99 26.68 -8.08 2.58
CA LYS A 99 27.56 -8.94 3.40
C LYS A 99 28.68 -8.16 4.10
N SER A 100 28.67 -8.18 5.40
CA SER A 100 29.71 -8.35 6.44
C SER A 100 29.44 -7.47 7.68
N GLY A 101 29.48 -8.05 8.88
CA GLY A 101 29.55 -7.35 10.17
C GLY A 101 28.64 -7.88 11.28
N GLN A 102 28.69 -7.22 12.42
CA GLN A 102 28.18 -7.68 13.72
C GLN A 102 26.75 -7.17 13.99
N SER A 103 25.92 -7.97 14.68
CA SER A 103 24.52 -7.61 14.98
C SER A 103 24.37 -6.46 15.98
N ARG A 104 23.46 -5.52 15.73
CA ARG A 104 23.09 -4.42 16.61
C ARG A 104 21.61 -4.54 17.00
N LYS A 105 21.31 -4.27 18.27
CA LYS A 105 19.92 -4.19 18.74
C LYS A 105 19.35 -2.83 18.35
N ILE A 106 18.26 -2.80 17.60
CA ILE A 106 17.59 -1.57 17.15
C ILE A 106 16.33 -1.40 17.98
N GLN A 107 16.07 -0.16 18.40
CA GLN A 107 14.79 0.27 18.93
C GLN A 107 14.07 1.10 17.85
N LEU A 108 12.75 0.92 17.73
CA LEU A 108 11.92 1.78 16.91
C LEU A 108 12.05 3.23 17.39
N GLY A 109 12.23 4.14 16.45
CA GLY A 109 12.19 5.57 16.76
C GLY A 109 10.83 5.95 17.35
N VAL A 110 10.83 6.95 18.22
CA VAL A 110 9.59 7.49 18.78
C VAL A 110 8.74 8.03 17.64
N THR A 111 7.49 7.58 17.57
CA THR A 111 6.52 8.12 16.62
C THR A 111 6.37 9.62 16.86
N GLN A 112 6.82 10.44 15.94
CA GLN A 112 6.55 11.87 16.00
C GLN A 112 5.07 12.09 15.69
N ASP A 113 4.44 13.00 16.44
CA ASP A 113 3.07 13.40 16.21
C ASP A 113 2.99 14.13 14.85
N ILE A 114 2.70 13.38 13.79
CA ILE A 114 2.61 13.91 12.44
C ILE A 114 1.26 14.62 12.33
N ARG A 115 1.30 15.91 11.97
CA ARG A 115 0.09 16.68 11.70
C ARG A 115 -0.74 15.96 10.64
N LYS A 116 -1.95 15.53 11.02
CA LYS A 116 -2.90 14.93 10.10
C LYS A 116 -3.32 15.98 9.06
N LEU A 117 -2.95 15.77 7.82
CA LEU A 117 -3.32 16.62 6.69
C LEU A 117 -4.72 16.28 6.16
N TYR A 118 -5.12 15.01 6.28
CA TYR A 118 -6.39 14.49 5.80
C TYR A 118 -7.01 13.56 6.85
N GLU A 119 -8.34 13.50 6.86
CA GLU A 119 -9.04 12.47 7.62
C GLU A 119 -8.78 11.09 7.01
N PRO A 120 -8.55 10.04 7.84
CA PRO A 120 -8.26 8.69 7.37
C PRO A 120 -9.55 7.97 6.93
N VAL A 121 -10.20 8.49 5.90
CA VAL A 121 -11.45 7.96 5.35
C VAL A 121 -11.18 7.41 3.96
N SER A 122 -11.67 6.20 3.68
CA SER A 122 -11.60 5.62 2.35
C SER A 122 -12.50 6.39 1.39
N PRO A 123 -11.98 7.03 0.33
CA PRO A 123 -12.83 7.74 -0.63
C PRO A 123 -13.72 6.78 -1.42
N LEU A 124 -13.37 5.50 -1.52
CA LEU A 124 -14.12 4.50 -2.28
C LEU A 124 -15.46 4.14 -1.60
N ASP A 125 -15.51 4.25 -0.27
CA ASP A 125 -16.72 3.90 0.51
C ASP A 125 -17.74 5.04 0.57
N PHE A 126 -17.37 6.24 0.14
CA PHE A 126 -18.25 7.43 0.19
C PHE A 126 -19.41 7.36 -0.79
N ILE A 127 -19.20 6.78 -1.95
CA ILE A 127 -20.16 6.77 -3.05
C ILE A 127 -20.48 5.32 -3.38
N LYS A 128 -21.76 4.95 -3.27
CA LYS A 128 -22.22 3.62 -3.65
C LYS A 128 -22.10 3.37 -5.15
N ASP A 129 -21.91 2.13 -5.53
CA ASP A 129 -21.68 1.72 -6.90
C ASP A 129 -22.80 2.11 -7.87
N ASP A 130 -24.06 2.03 -7.41
CA ASP A 130 -25.22 2.48 -8.18
C ASP A 130 -25.17 3.97 -8.52
N ILE A 131 -24.65 4.80 -7.59
CA ILE A 131 -24.47 6.23 -7.81
C ILE A 131 -23.33 6.50 -8.80
N LYS A 132 -22.22 5.73 -8.71
CA LYS A 132 -21.09 5.82 -9.64
C LYS A 132 -21.54 5.48 -11.06
N VAL A 133 -22.28 4.36 -11.21
CA VAL A 133 -22.86 3.95 -12.50
C VAL A 133 -23.82 4.98 -13.04
N LYS A 134 -24.70 5.52 -12.19
CA LYS A 134 -25.63 6.58 -12.60
C LYS A 134 -24.87 7.82 -13.09
N PHE A 135 -23.83 8.23 -12.39
CA PHE A 135 -23.01 9.37 -12.75
C PHE A 135 -22.37 9.20 -14.15
N LEU A 136 -21.83 8.01 -14.44
CA LEU A 136 -21.30 7.71 -15.78
C LEU A 136 -22.38 7.79 -16.87
N LYS A 137 -23.57 7.24 -16.60
CA LYS A 137 -24.71 7.32 -17.54
C LYS A 137 -25.19 8.75 -17.77
N ASP A 138 -25.21 9.56 -16.73
CA ASP A 138 -25.59 10.97 -16.83
C ASP A 138 -24.57 11.75 -17.69
N ILE A 139 -23.28 11.43 -17.58
CA ILE A 139 -22.23 12.01 -18.43
C ILE A 139 -22.40 11.57 -19.90
N ASP A 140 -22.61 10.28 -20.16
CA ASP A 140 -22.84 9.75 -21.52
C ASP A 140 -24.01 10.49 -22.18
N LYS A 141 -25.13 10.58 -21.47
CA LYS A 141 -26.29 11.32 -21.94
C LYS A 141 -25.98 12.79 -22.19
N TYR A 142 -25.31 13.47 -21.25
CA TYR A 142 -24.94 14.87 -21.39
C TYR A 142 -24.10 15.12 -22.63
N ILE A 143 -23.14 14.23 -22.94
CA ILE A 143 -22.28 14.35 -24.13
C ILE A 143 -23.12 14.23 -25.41
N ARG A 144 -24.02 13.25 -25.49
CA ARG A 144 -24.90 13.04 -26.66
C ARG A 144 -25.90 14.18 -26.85
N ASP A 145 -26.43 14.73 -25.78
CA ASP A 145 -27.34 15.90 -25.84
C ASP A 145 -26.64 17.17 -26.31
N LYS A 146 -25.30 17.21 -26.37
CA LYS A 146 -24.53 18.37 -26.84
C LYS A 146 -24.32 18.44 -28.34
N ASP A 147 -24.19 17.27 -28.98
CA ASP A 147 -23.92 17.21 -30.42
C ASP A 147 -24.42 15.87 -31.00
N ASP A 148 -25.38 15.96 -31.94
CA ASP A 148 -26.00 14.80 -32.58
C ASP A 148 -25.02 13.97 -33.44
N ARG A 149 -23.80 14.48 -33.69
CA ARG A 149 -22.74 13.77 -34.41
C ARG A 149 -21.94 12.81 -33.50
N VAL A 150 -22.21 12.76 -32.19
CA VAL A 150 -21.55 11.85 -31.28
C VAL A 150 -22.08 10.44 -31.53
N GLU A 151 -21.25 9.59 -32.16
CA GLU A 151 -21.58 8.20 -32.47
C GLU A 151 -21.21 7.26 -31.33
N GLN A 152 -20.07 7.50 -30.67
CA GLN A 152 -19.57 6.63 -29.60
C GLN A 152 -19.09 7.45 -28.39
N VAL A 153 -19.41 6.97 -27.19
CA VAL A 153 -18.94 7.52 -25.92
C VAL A 153 -18.32 6.42 -25.08
N ILE A 154 -17.06 6.59 -24.70
CA ILE A 154 -16.35 5.70 -23.79
C ILE A 154 -15.91 6.52 -22.57
N LEU A 155 -16.27 6.05 -21.37
CA LEU A 155 -15.97 6.68 -20.09
C LEU A 155 -15.21 5.65 -19.21
N SER A 156 -14.14 6.13 -18.55
CA SER A 156 -13.36 5.35 -17.59
C SER A 156 -12.88 6.24 -16.43
#